data_bdc6269598b3187fca10b77373aced1c
#
_entry.id   bdc6269598b3187fca10b77373aced1c
#
_cell.length_a   1.000
_cell.length_b   1.000
_cell.length_c   1.000
_cell.angle_alpha   90.00
_cell.angle_beta   90.00
_cell.angle_gamma   90.00
#
_symmetry.space_group_name_H-M   'P 1'
#
loop_
_entity.id
_entity.type
_entity.pdbx_description
1 polymer ?
#
loop_
_entity_poly.entity_id
_entity_poly.type
_entity_poly.pdbx_seq_one_letter_code
_entity_poly.pdbx_strand_id
1 'polypeptide(L)'
;REAARLALVNSVADTYFELKYLDESIKVMEAGVKRYQELLRLIEAKYELGKVASVEPLQAQQSLLSARNSLLDLHDRQNVARQTLRDLLNIRPGENPAIGNADLMSYPTVGVDLDVPVAALAARPDIRASEARLQSAFKTLESDRASWYPAISIGSTLGTSSSTSSKVFDLPLLAGTVRVSFPFLQW
;
A
#
# COMPACT_ATOMS: atom_id res chain seq x y z
N ARG A 1 5.52 2.60 -13.14
CA ARG A 1 4.92 3.73 -12.41
C ARG A 1 3.39 3.68 -12.44
N GLU A 2 2.77 3.49 -13.62
CA GLU A 2 1.31 3.42 -13.78
C GLU A 2 0.69 2.24 -13.00
N ALA A 3 1.29 1.05 -13.05
CA ALA A 3 0.82 -0.10 -12.27
C ALA A 3 0.83 0.19 -10.76
N ALA A 4 1.86 0.86 -10.24
CA ALA A 4 1.94 1.25 -8.83
C ALA A 4 0.87 2.31 -8.48
N ARG A 5 0.61 3.26 -9.39
CA ARG A 5 -0.47 4.25 -9.19
C ARG A 5 -1.85 3.57 -9.13
N LEU A 6 -2.11 2.63 -10.03
CA LEU A 6 -3.38 1.89 -10.04
C LEU A 6 -3.54 1.06 -8.76
N ALA A 7 -2.47 0.37 -8.32
CA ALA A 7 -2.48 -0.37 -7.07
C ALA A 7 -2.78 0.55 -5.87
N LEU A 8 -2.18 1.73 -5.82
CA LEU A 8 -2.45 2.71 -4.76
C LEU A 8 -3.91 3.18 -4.79
N VAL A 9 -4.45 3.51 -5.97
CA VAL A 9 -5.85 3.92 -6.11
C VAL A 9 -6.79 2.82 -5.62
N ASN A 10 -6.53 1.56 -5.99
CA ASN A 10 -7.33 0.44 -5.51
C ASN A 10 -7.23 0.28 -3.99
N SER A 11 -6.02 0.36 -3.41
CA SER A 11 -5.86 0.29 -1.95
C SER A 11 -6.59 1.40 -1.21
N VAL A 12 -6.59 2.63 -1.75
CA VAL A 12 -7.36 3.76 -1.19
C VAL A 12 -8.86 3.49 -1.27
N ALA A 13 -9.34 2.99 -2.42
CA ALA A 13 -10.76 2.66 -2.60
C ALA A 13 -11.21 1.54 -1.64
N ASP A 14 -10.44 0.46 -1.55
CA ASP A 14 -10.71 -0.67 -0.66
C ASP A 14 -10.78 -0.22 0.80
N THR A 15 -9.78 0.55 1.26
CA THR A 15 -9.74 1.07 2.64
C THR A 15 -10.89 2.05 2.91
N TYR A 16 -11.28 2.85 1.91
CA TYR A 16 -12.42 3.76 2.03
C TYR A 16 -13.74 2.99 2.21
N PHE A 17 -13.98 1.97 1.39
CA PHE A 17 -15.19 1.15 1.50
C PHE A 17 -15.19 0.29 2.77
N GLU A 18 -14.03 -0.22 3.20
CA GLU A 18 -13.90 -0.88 4.50
C GLU A 18 -14.28 0.06 5.64
N LEU A 19 -13.81 1.30 5.63
CA LEU A 19 -14.17 2.28 6.64
C LEU A 19 -15.68 2.57 6.66
N LYS A 20 -16.32 2.70 5.49
CA LYS A 20 -17.77 2.86 5.38
C LYS A 20 -18.55 1.65 5.90
N TYR A 21 -18.07 0.45 5.59
CA TYR A 21 -18.64 -0.78 6.13
C TYR A 21 -18.54 -0.84 7.67
N LEU A 22 -17.39 -0.44 8.23
CA LEU A 22 -17.20 -0.38 9.68
C LEU A 22 -18.09 0.67 10.34
N ASP A 23 -18.28 1.85 9.72
CA ASP A 23 -19.20 2.88 10.21
C ASP A 23 -20.64 2.34 10.35
N GLU A 24 -21.14 1.61 9.34
CA GLU A 24 -22.47 1.01 9.39
C GLU A 24 -22.54 -0.17 10.38
N SER A 25 -21.50 -1.00 10.42
CA SER A 25 -21.41 -2.14 11.35
C SER A 25 -21.44 -1.67 12.81
N ILE A 26 -20.78 -0.56 13.13
CA ILE A 26 -20.79 0.06 14.46
C ILE A 26 -22.20 0.50 14.82
N LYS A 27 -22.91 1.19 13.93
CA LYS A 27 -24.30 1.63 14.18
C LYS A 27 -25.23 0.45 14.51
N VAL A 28 -25.10 -0.63 13.71
CA VAL A 28 -25.88 -1.87 13.94
C VAL A 28 -25.52 -2.51 15.28
N MET A 29 -24.23 -2.57 15.61
CA MET A 29 -23.76 -3.16 16.87
C MET A 29 -24.18 -2.32 18.08
N GLU A 30 -24.14 -0.98 18.00
CA GLU A 30 -24.64 -0.08 19.05
C GLU A 30 -26.13 -0.32 19.33
N ALA A 31 -26.93 -0.46 18.26
CA ALA A 31 -28.34 -0.81 18.40
C ALA A 31 -28.51 -2.20 19.04
N GLY A 32 -27.65 -3.15 18.69
CA GLY A 32 -27.58 -4.48 19.32
C GLY A 32 -27.28 -4.40 20.81
N VAL A 33 -26.27 -3.66 21.21
CA VAL A 33 -25.90 -3.44 22.62
C VAL A 33 -27.05 -2.86 23.43
N LYS A 34 -27.77 -1.86 22.88
CA LYS A 34 -28.97 -1.29 23.52
C LYS A 34 -30.06 -2.37 23.75
N ARG A 35 -30.32 -3.21 22.76
CA ARG A 35 -31.28 -4.31 22.89
C ARG A 35 -30.88 -5.33 23.96
N TYR A 36 -29.59 -5.69 24.04
CA TYR A 36 -29.09 -6.57 25.09
C TYR A 36 -29.19 -5.93 26.47
N GLN A 37 -29.00 -4.61 26.61
CA GLN A 37 -29.22 -3.90 27.86
C GLN A 37 -30.69 -3.94 28.30
N GLU A 38 -31.61 -3.72 27.38
CA GLU A 38 -33.05 -3.82 27.66
C GLU A 38 -33.46 -5.23 28.03
N LEU A 39 -32.91 -6.25 27.31
CA LEU A 39 -33.14 -7.66 27.61
C LEU A 39 -32.67 -8.01 29.04
N LEU A 40 -31.46 -7.57 29.40
CA LEU A 40 -30.92 -7.81 30.75
C LEU A 40 -31.83 -7.23 31.83
N ARG A 41 -32.29 -5.98 31.66
CA ARG A 41 -33.24 -5.35 32.61
C ARG A 41 -34.54 -6.14 32.74
N LEU A 42 -35.07 -6.63 31.62
CA LEU A 42 -36.30 -7.44 31.64
C LEU A 42 -36.11 -8.76 32.38
N ILE A 43 -34.97 -9.42 32.16
CA ILE A 43 -34.67 -10.71 32.82
C ILE A 43 -34.40 -10.49 34.30
N GLU A 44 -33.69 -9.43 34.70
CA GLU A 44 -33.47 -9.06 36.12
C GLU A 44 -34.79 -8.81 36.82
N ALA A 45 -35.71 -8.04 36.24
CA ALA A 45 -37.05 -7.81 36.78
C ALA A 45 -37.87 -9.10 36.91
N LYS A 46 -37.77 -10.04 35.98
CA LYS A 46 -38.42 -11.34 36.05
C LYS A 46 -37.80 -12.21 37.19
N TYR A 47 -36.50 -12.13 37.37
CA TYR A 47 -35.80 -12.84 38.42
C TYR A 47 -36.22 -12.34 39.82
N GLU A 48 -36.31 -11.02 40.02
CA GLU A 48 -36.82 -10.43 41.27
C GLU A 48 -38.24 -10.87 41.59
N LEU A 49 -39.06 -11.11 40.54
CA LEU A 49 -40.41 -11.66 40.68
C LEU A 49 -40.47 -13.19 40.84
N GLY A 50 -39.31 -13.85 40.93
CA GLY A 50 -39.21 -15.32 41.04
C GLY A 50 -39.67 -16.09 39.80
N LYS A 51 -39.75 -15.45 38.60
CA LYS A 51 -40.29 -16.05 37.40
C LYS A 51 -39.23 -16.75 36.51
N VAL A 52 -37.95 -16.53 36.80
CA VAL A 52 -36.81 -17.13 36.06
C VAL A 52 -35.77 -17.63 37.03
N ALA A 53 -34.94 -18.58 36.57
CA ALA A 53 -33.84 -19.11 37.38
C ALA A 53 -32.69 -18.10 37.47
N SER A 54 -31.85 -18.25 38.51
CA SER A 54 -30.69 -17.35 38.75
C SER A 54 -29.62 -17.39 37.64
N VAL A 55 -29.62 -18.40 36.80
CA VAL A 55 -28.71 -18.53 35.67
C VAL A 55 -29.06 -17.59 34.50
N GLU A 56 -30.33 -17.23 34.33
CA GLU A 56 -30.81 -16.41 33.20
C GLU A 56 -30.23 -14.99 33.19
N PRO A 57 -30.22 -14.24 34.34
CA PRO A 57 -29.55 -12.92 34.36
C PRO A 57 -28.05 -13.01 34.06
N LEU A 58 -27.37 -14.05 34.52
CA LEU A 58 -25.95 -14.23 34.24
C LEU A 58 -25.67 -14.48 32.74
N GLN A 59 -26.51 -15.27 32.08
CA GLN A 59 -26.41 -15.49 30.63
C GLN A 59 -26.69 -14.21 29.82
N ALA A 60 -27.70 -13.43 30.23
CA ALA A 60 -28.01 -12.15 29.61
C ALA A 60 -26.86 -11.14 29.79
N GLN A 61 -26.27 -11.10 30.99
CA GLN A 61 -25.09 -10.27 31.25
C GLN A 61 -23.88 -10.69 30.43
N GLN A 62 -23.62 -11.98 30.30
CA GLN A 62 -22.54 -12.50 29.44
C GLN A 62 -22.77 -12.10 27.98
N SER A 63 -24.01 -12.20 27.49
CA SER A 63 -24.36 -11.78 26.11
C SER A 63 -24.14 -10.29 25.89
N LEU A 64 -24.51 -9.44 26.85
CA LEU A 64 -24.26 -8.02 26.83
C LEU A 64 -22.76 -7.69 26.80
N LEU A 65 -21.96 -8.35 27.65
CA LEU A 65 -20.51 -8.16 27.69
C LEU A 65 -19.85 -8.58 26.36
N SER A 66 -20.30 -9.71 25.79
CA SER A 66 -19.82 -10.17 24.49
C SER A 66 -20.13 -9.15 23.38
N ALA A 67 -21.35 -8.61 23.36
CA ALA A 67 -21.74 -7.58 22.39
C ALA A 67 -20.92 -6.28 22.55
N ARG A 68 -20.63 -5.87 23.79
CA ARG A 68 -19.76 -4.72 24.07
C ARG A 68 -18.32 -4.94 23.61
N ASN A 69 -17.77 -6.13 23.84
CA ASN A 69 -16.43 -6.47 23.37
C ASN A 69 -16.37 -6.45 21.84
N SER A 70 -17.38 -6.97 21.15
CA SER A 70 -17.46 -6.88 19.69
C SER A 70 -17.56 -5.45 19.19
N LEU A 71 -18.26 -4.58 19.91
CA LEU A 71 -18.32 -3.15 19.57
C LEU A 71 -16.96 -2.47 19.72
N LEU A 72 -16.20 -2.78 20.76
CA LEU A 72 -14.84 -2.27 20.95
C LEU A 72 -13.90 -2.74 19.83
N ASP A 73 -13.96 -4.01 19.43
CA ASP A 73 -13.18 -4.53 18.30
C ASP A 73 -13.51 -3.79 16.98
N LEU A 74 -14.78 -3.48 16.73
CA LEU A 74 -15.17 -2.70 15.57
C LEU A 74 -14.61 -1.27 15.60
N HIS A 75 -14.60 -0.62 16.76
CA HIS A 75 -13.98 0.69 16.92
C HIS A 75 -12.47 0.66 16.71
N ASP A 76 -11.78 -0.37 17.21
CA ASP A 76 -10.34 -0.52 17.00
C ASP A 76 -10.03 -0.72 15.51
N ARG A 77 -10.79 -1.58 14.82
CA ARG A 77 -10.65 -1.75 13.37
C ARG A 77 -10.93 -0.45 12.61
N GLN A 78 -11.94 0.31 13.02
CA GLN A 78 -12.24 1.61 12.41
C GLN A 78 -11.06 2.58 12.55
N ASN A 79 -10.43 2.64 13.72
CA ASN A 79 -9.27 3.48 13.97
C ASN A 79 -8.08 3.06 13.09
N VAL A 80 -7.82 1.75 12.98
CA VAL A 80 -6.78 1.21 12.09
C VAL A 80 -7.05 1.56 10.63
N ALA A 81 -8.30 1.36 10.15
CA ALA A 81 -8.68 1.70 8.78
C ALA A 81 -8.53 3.20 8.50
N ARG A 82 -8.91 4.07 9.45
CA ARG A 82 -8.68 5.53 9.34
C ARG A 82 -7.21 5.87 9.25
N GLN A 83 -6.37 5.24 10.05
CA GLN A 83 -4.94 5.48 10.03
C GLN A 83 -4.32 4.99 8.72
N THR A 84 -4.68 3.81 8.26
CA THR A 84 -4.25 3.27 6.96
C THR A 84 -4.64 4.20 5.81
N LEU A 85 -5.87 4.73 5.82
CA LEU A 85 -6.32 5.68 4.80
C LEU A 85 -5.50 6.98 4.83
N ARG A 86 -5.18 7.49 6.01
CA ARG A 86 -4.33 8.69 6.17
C ARG A 86 -2.91 8.45 5.64
N ASP A 87 -2.34 7.28 5.92
CA ASP A 87 -1.00 6.90 5.46
C ASP A 87 -0.98 6.76 3.94
N LEU A 88 -2.00 6.11 3.33
CA LEU A 88 -2.12 5.99 1.88
C LEU A 88 -2.29 7.34 1.18
N LEU A 89 -2.97 8.29 1.80
CA LEU A 89 -3.17 9.64 1.29
C LEU A 89 -2.04 10.61 1.66
N ASN A 90 -1.04 10.15 2.44
CA ASN A 90 0.08 10.95 2.95
C ASN A 90 -0.40 12.23 3.68
N ILE A 91 -1.45 12.12 4.46
CA ILE A 91 -2.04 13.23 5.24
C ILE A 91 -1.28 13.37 6.56
N ARG A 92 -0.97 14.61 6.95
CA ARG A 92 -0.23 14.88 8.18
C ARG A 92 -0.99 14.46 9.43
N PRO A 93 -0.30 14.04 10.52
CA PRO A 93 -0.94 13.81 11.81
C PRO A 93 -1.72 15.05 12.27
N GLY A 94 -3.00 14.87 12.62
CA GLY A 94 -3.89 15.96 13.03
C GLY A 94 -4.86 16.46 11.97
N GLU A 95 -4.59 16.22 10.68
CA GLU A 95 -5.54 16.49 9.60
C GLU A 95 -6.44 15.26 9.37
N ASN A 96 -7.72 15.48 9.15
CA ASN A 96 -8.65 14.40 8.81
C ASN A 96 -8.92 14.43 7.29
N PRO A 97 -8.89 13.26 6.62
CA PRO A 97 -9.33 13.20 5.24
C PRO A 97 -10.79 13.62 5.14
N ALA A 98 -11.14 14.40 4.12
CA ALA A 98 -12.53 14.75 3.82
C ALA A 98 -13.27 13.50 3.31
N ILE A 99 -13.74 12.67 4.24
CA ILE A 99 -14.52 11.48 3.94
C ILE A 99 -15.96 11.93 3.73
N GLY A 100 -16.48 11.77 2.51
CA GLY A 100 -17.87 12.09 2.20
C GLY A 100 -18.84 11.29 3.09
N ASN A 101 -19.97 11.93 3.44
CA ASN A 101 -21.02 11.31 4.26
C ASN A 101 -22.00 10.41 3.47
N ALA A 102 -21.62 10.00 2.25
CA ALA A 102 -22.47 9.13 1.45
C ALA A 102 -22.65 7.77 2.16
N ASP A 103 -23.89 7.31 2.20
CA ASP A 103 -24.24 6.00 2.73
C ASP A 103 -23.66 4.90 1.82
N LEU A 104 -23.18 3.79 2.42
CA LEU A 104 -22.65 2.65 1.69
C LEU A 104 -23.64 2.09 0.67
N MET A 105 -24.93 2.06 1.01
CA MET A 105 -26.01 1.55 0.15
C MET A 105 -26.40 2.51 -0.98
N SER A 106 -25.92 3.76 -0.97
CA SER A 106 -26.20 4.74 -2.03
C SER A 106 -25.28 4.59 -3.25
N TYR A 107 -24.20 3.81 -3.15
CA TYR A 107 -23.31 3.58 -4.27
C TYR A 107 -23.94 2.62 -5.29
N PRO A 108 -23.99 3.00 -6.58
CA PRO A 108 -24.52 2.11 -7.61
C PRO A 108 -23.61 0.88 -7.76
N THR A 109 -24.20 -0.30 -7.75
CA THR A 109 -23.50 -1.52 -8.16
C THR A 109 -23.26 -1.46 -9.66
N VAL A 110 -22.03 -1.17 -10.05
CA VAL A 110 -21.63 -1.19 -11.46
C VAL A 110 -21.53 -2.65 -11.89
N GLY A 111 -22.35 -3.05 -12.87
CA GLY A 111 -22.24 -4.36 -13.50
C GLY A 111 -20.88 -4.50 -14.19
N VAL A 112 -20.25 -5.68 -14.06
CA VAL A 112 -19.01 -5.97 -14.77
C VAL A 112 -19.37 -6.28 -16.24
N ASP A 113 -18.85 -5.49 -17.17
CA ASP A 113 -18.92 -5.82 -18.59
C ASP A 113 -17.99 -7.01 -18.86
N LEU A 114 -18.59 -8.14 -19.27
CA LEU A 114 -17.86 -9.36 -19.56
C LEU A 114 -17.33 -9.41 -21.01
N ASP A 115 -17.77 -8.50 -21.86
CA ASP A 115 -17.34 -8.42 -23.26
C ASP A 115 -16.17 -7.45 -23.42
N VAL A 116 -15.08 -7.73 -22.70
CA VAL A 116 -13.86 -6.92 -22.78
C VAL A 116 -13.00 -7.38 -23.94
N PRO A 117 -12.75 -6.54 -24.96
CA PRO A 117 -11.93 -6.92 -26.11
C PRO A 117 -10.48 -7.23 -25.68
N VAL A 118 -9.84 -8.21 -26.33
CA VAL A 118 -8.44 -8.60 -26.06
C VAL A 118 -7.47 -7.42 -26.13
N ALA A 119 -7.77 -6.41 -26.95
CA ALA A 119 -7.00 -5.17 -27.03
C ALA A 119 -6.92 -4.41 -25.69
N ALA A 120 -7.94 -4.53 -24.83
CA ALA A 120 -7.91 -3.90 -23.50
C ALA A 120 -6.91 -4.59 -22.58
N LEU A 121 -6.64 -5.89 -22.76
CA LEU A 121 -5.60 -6.60 -22.01
C LEU A 121 -4.20 -6.04 -22.34
N ALA A 122 -3.92 -5.73 -23.60
CA ALA A 122 -2.66 -5.14 -24.02
C ALA A 122 -2.43 -3.72 -23.46
N ALA A 123 -3.51 -3.01 -23.12
CA ALA A 123 -3.45 -1.69 -22.51
C ALA A 123 -3.19 -1.74 -20.99
N ARG A 124 -3.27 -2.91 -20.35
CA ARG A 124 -3.08 -3.06 -18.91
C ARG A 124 -1.67 -2.65 -18.47
N PRO A 125 -1.55 -1.80 -17.43
CA PRO A 125 -0.24 -1.31 -16.97
C PRO A 125 0.70 -2.40 -16.45
N ASP A 126 0.17 -3.50 -15.88
CA ASP A 126 0.95 -4.63 -15.38
C ASP A 126 1.56 -5.45 -16.52
N ILE A 127 0.83 -5.66 -17.63
CA ILE A 127 1.32 -6.34 -18.83
C ILE A 127 2.40 -5.49 -19.49
N ARG A 128 2.18 -4.20 -19.66
CA ARG A 128 3.18 -3.26 -20.21
C ARG A 128 4.44 -3.17 -19.35
N ALA A 129 4.28 -3.26 -18.02
CA ALA A 129 5.42 -3.31 -17.10
C ALA A 129 6.23 -4.62 -17.27
N SER A 130 5.56 -5.75 -17.51
CA SER A 130 6.19 -7.04 -17.76
C SER A 130 6.92 -7.06 -19.11
N GLU A 131 6.33 -6.49 -20.16
CA GLU A 131 7.01 -6.28 -21.45
C GLU A 131 8.28 -5.43 -21.31
N ALA A 132 8.20 -4.32 -20.59
CA ALA A 132 9.37 -3.47 -20.36
C ALA A 132 10.48 -4.19 -19.59
N ARG A 133 10.12 -5.06 -18.61
CA ARG A 133 11.09 -5.90 -17.90
C ARG A 133 11.73 -6.93 -18.84
N LEU A 134 10.95 -7.55 -19.72
CA LEU A 134 11.45 -8.47 -20.72
C LEU A 134 12.43 -7.78 -21.68
N GLN A 135 12.09 -6.61 -22.19
CA GLN A 135 12.99 -5.81 -23.03
C GLN A 135 14.28 -5.45 -22.29
N SER A 136 14.19 -5.08 -21.00
CA SER A 136 15.37 -4.83 -20.16
C SER A 136 16.25 -6.05 -20.03
N ALA A 137 15.67 -7.24 -19.82
CA ALA A 137 16.43 -8.50 -19.74
C ALA A 137 17.13 -8.84 -21.07
N PHE A 138 16.48 -8.60 -22.22
CA PHE A 138 17.13 -8.75 -23.53
C PHE A 138 18.30 -7.78 -23.71
N LYS A 139 18.16 -6.52 -23.28
CA LYS A 139 19.25 -5.54 -23.33
C LYS A 139 20.41 -5.91 -22.41
N THR A 140 20.13 -6.48 -21.25
CA THR A 140 21.17 -7.02 -20.35
C THR A 140 21.92 -8.18 -21.05
N LEU A 141 21.19 -9.13 -21.67
CA LEU A 141 21.81 -10.21 -22.43
C LEU A 141 22.68 -9.71 -23.59
N GLU A 142 22.22 -8.68 -24.34
CA GLU A 142 23.01 -8.04 -25.39
C GLU A 142 24.28 -7.38 -24.81
N SER A 143 24.18 -6.72 -23.67
CA SER A 143 25.31 -6.13 -22.96
C SER A 143 26.31 -7.20 -22.50
N ASP A 144 25.81 -8.31 -21.93
CA ASP A 144 26.65 -9.42 -21.51
C ASP A 144 27.39 -10.08 -22.71
N ARG A 145 26.70 -10.25 -23.82
CA ARG A 145 27.34 -10.69 -25.08
C ARG A 145 28.40 -9.70 -25.57
N ALA A 146 28.09 -8.41 -25.51
CA ALA A 146 29.03 -7.35 -25.91
C ALA A 146 30.25 -7.28 -25.01
N SER A 147 30.13 -7.65 -23.74
CA SER A 147 31.25 -7.68 -22.79
C SER A 147 32.34 -8.72 -23.13
N TRP A 148 32.06 -9.69 -24.01
CA TRP A 148 33.03 -10.66 -24.52
C TRP A 148 33.90 -10.09 -25.65
N TYR A 149 33.52 -8.97 -26.25
CA TYR A 149 34.32 -8.31 -27.27
C TYR A 149 35.41 -7.45 -26.64
N PRO A 150 36.53 -7.20 -27.36
CA PRO A 150 37.57 -6.29 -26.88
C PRO A 150 37.01 -4.90 -26.58
N ALA A 151 37.28 -4.38 -25.41
CA ALA A 151 36.93 -3.03 -25.05
C ALA A 151 38.11 -2.07 -25.24
N ILE A 152 37.88 -1.00 -25.98
CA ILE A 152 38.88 0.06 -26.22
C ILE A 152 38.45 1.30 -25.40
N SER A 153 39.33 1.71 -24.50
CA SER A 153 39.13 2.95 -23.75
C SER A 153 40.23 3.97 -24.08
N ILE A 154 39.81 5.19 -24.36
CA ILE A 154 40.71 6.31 -24.63
C ILE A 154 40.52 7.30 -23.46
N GLY A 155 41.59 7.62 -22.80
CA GLY A 155 41.61 8.59 -21.70
C GLY A 155 42.65 9.70 -21.97
N SER A 156 42.36 10.90 -21.53
CA SER A 156 43.33 11.98 -21.48
C SER A 156 43.34 12.56 -20.07
N THR A 157 44.53 12.82 -19.57
CA THR A 157 44.73 13.45 -18.24
C THR A 157 45.57 14.70 -18.45
N LEU A 158 45.06 15.83 -17.99
CA LEU A 158 45.80 17.08 -17.88
C LEU A 158 46.19 17.23 -16.42
N GLY A 159 47.50 17.20 -16.16
CA GLY A 159 48.03 17.35 -14.80
C GLY A 159 49.02 18.53 -14.79
N THR A 160 49.01 19.26 -13.70
CA THR A 160 50.07 20.26 -13.42
C THR A 160 50.62 19.93 -12.04
N SER A 161 51.96 19.93 -11.92
CA SER A 161 52.63 19.76 -10.63
C SER A 161 53.75 20.80 -10.49
N SER A 162 53.77 21.49 -9.37
CA SER A 162 54.85 22.42 -9.03
C SER A 162 55.08 22.41 -7.53
N SER A 163 56.32 22.58 -7.14
CA SER A 163 56.74 22.75 -5.74
C SER A 163 56.43 24.15 -5.19
N THR A 164 55.97 25.09 -6.06
CA THR A 164 55.69 26.48 -5.70
C THR A 164 54.37 26.90 -6.29
N SER A 165 53.48 27.49 -5.50
CA SER A 165 52.11 27.86 -5.90
C SER A 165 52.03 28.85 -7.08
N SER A 166 53.08 29.63 -7.31
CA SER A 166 53.15 30.60 -8.44
C SER A 166 53.52 29.97 -9.78
N LYS A 167 53.93 28.69 -9.82
CA LYS A 167 54.40 27.99 -11.03
C LYS A 167 53.55 26.80 -11.41
N VAL A 168 52.34 26.65 -10.86
CA VAL A 168 51.46 25.50 -11.07
C VAL A 168 51.05 25.33 -12.55
N PHE A 169 51.03 26.42 -13.32
CA PHE A 169 50.64 26.39 -14.74
C PHE A 169 51.82 26.48 -15.73
N ASP A 170 53.09 26.57 -15.23
CA ASP A 170 54.24 26.74 -16.11
C ASP A 170 54.59 25.47 -16.94
N LEU A 171 54.22 24.28 -16.45
CA LEU A 171 54.50 23.01 -17.13
C LEU A 171 53.25 22.09 -17.08
N PRO A 172 52.26 22.30 -17.93
CA PRO A 172 51.15 21.38 -18.02
C PRO A 172 51.60 20.07 -18.68
N LEU A 173 51.33 18.95 -18.02
CA LEU A 173 51.52 17.61 -18.57
C LEU A 173 50.21 17.09 -19.15
N LEU A 174 50.17 16.88 -20.47
CA LEU A 174 49.08 16.21 -21.13
C LEU A 174 49.48 14.75 -21.41
N ALA A 175 48.85 13.82 -20.75
CA ALA A 175 49.03 12.39 -20.98
C ALA A 175 47.79 11.79 -21.66
N GLY A 176 48.01 11.17 -22.81
CA GLY A 176 46.98 10.39 -23.50
C GLY A 176 47.20 8.90 -23.26
N THR A 177 46.16 8.18 -22.92
CA THR A 177 46.21 6.72 -22.74
C THR A 177 45.20 6.04 -23.63
N VAL A 178 45.65 5.00 -24.33
CA VAL A 178 44.78 4.07 -25.06
C VAL A 178 44.92 2.70 -24.40
N ARG A 179 43.83 2.16 -23.89
CA ARG A 179 43.80 0.84 -23.27
C ARG A 179 42.89 -0.07 -24.06
N VAL A 180 43.39 -1.22 -24.44
CA VAL A 180 42.62 -2.31 -25.05
C VAL A 180 42.56 -3.45 -24.04
N SER A 181 41.36 -3.86 -23.64
CA SER A 181 41.14 -4.99 -22.74
C SER A 181 40.46 -6.13 -23.48
N PHE A 182 40.93 -7.36 -23.22
CA PHE A 182 40.39 -8.58 -23.81
C PHE A 182 39.81 -9.44 -22.70
N PRO A 183 38.52 -9.30 -22.36
CA PRO A 183 37.89 -10.02 -21.24
C PRO A 183 37.96 -11.55 -21.37
N PHE A 184 37.94 -12.07 -22.59
CA PHE A 184 38.03 -13.50 -22.89
C PHE A 184 39.40 -14.13 -22.65
N LEU A 185 40.44 -13.34 -22.40
CA LEU A 185 41.80 -13.85 -22.05
C LEU A 185 42.03 -13.92 -20.53
N GLN A 186 41.08 -13.52 -19.71
CA GLN A 186 41.22 -13.53 -18.25
C GLN A 186 40.78 -14.87 -17.62
N TRP A 187 41.23 -15.92 -18.19
CA TRP A 187 40.99 -17.28 -17.62
C TRP A 187 42.09 -17.60 -16.60
#